data_25865e9ac69b52e797f5fc9c9564d53b
#
_entry.id   25865e9ac69b52e797f5fc9c9564d53b
#
_cell.length_a   1.000
_cell.length_b   1.000
_cell.length_c   1.000
_cell.angle_alpha   90.00
_cell.angle_beta   90.00
_cell.angle_gamma   90.00
#
_symmetry.space_group_name_H-M   'P 1'
#
loop_
_entity.id
_entity.type
_entity.pdbx_description
1 polymer ?
#
loop_
_entity_poly.entity_id
_entity_poly.type
_entity_poly.pdbx_seq_one_letter_code
_entity_poly.pdbx_strand_id
1 'polypeptide(L)'
;IAKNPTEGTVVPKPNYRPKQILNEEQLDTFMAAIEQDEVWRDFFFTELTTGLRRGEICGLRWEDFDEAEGTLKVNRSVSTRKAGSLEVGETKTNKGRRTISLPDSTAQRLRERKKTAISDWIFPNPLHPEEPVNPGYAYNRMKTVLKNTGLPSIRFHDLRHTFATHALAGGVDAKTLSGILGHTNASFTLDTYTHVTGDMQKQAANTVCDFMTDLLGEEWKPWQENERTAKEL
;
A
#
# COMPACT_ATOMS: atom_id res chain seq x y z
N ILE A 1 -36.15 -16.80 -19.92
CA ILE A 1 -36.90 -16.15 -18.81
C ILE A 1 -37.46 -14.84 -19.38
N ALA A 2 -38.81 -14.75 -19.54
CA ALA A 2 -39.46 -13.60 -20.18
C ALA A 2 -39.42 -12.30 -19.34
N LYS A 3 -39.03 -12.37 -18.06
CA LYS A 3 -38.90 -11.23 -17.16
C LYS A 3 -37.75 -11.45 -16.16
N ASN A 4 -36.93 -10.45 -15.94
CA ASN A 4 -35.85 -10.54 -14.95
C ASN A 4 -36.45 -10.64 -13.52
N PRO A 5 -36.26 -11.74 -12.79
CA PRO A 5 -36.87 -11.93 -11.47
C PRO A 5 -36.33 -10.96 -10.40
N THR A 6 -35.24 -10.23 -10.69
CA THR A 6 -34.65 -9.23 -9.77
C THR A 6 -35.12 -7.80 -10.09
N GLU A 7 -35.96 -7.62 -11.10
CA GLU A 7 -36.51 -6.30 -11.44
C GLU A 7 -37.40 -5.79 -10.31
N GLY A 8 -37.07 -4.61 -9.75
CA GLY A 8 -37.76 -4.03 -8.61
C GLY A 8 -37.24 -4.44 -7.22
N THR A 9 -36.19 -5.28 -7.12
CA THR A 9 -35.54 -5.54 -5.83
C THR A 9 -34.71 -4.35 -5.37
N VAL A 10 -34.97 -3.86 -4.17
CA VAL A 10 -34.13 -2.84 -3.52
C VAL A 10 -32.98 -3.56 -2.83
N VAL A 11 -31.78 -3.40 -3.36
CA VAL A 11 -30.57 -3.92 -2.70
C VAL A 11 -30.28 -3.06 -1.46
N PRO A 12 -30.23 -3.63 -0.25
CA PRO A 12 -29.88 -2.87 0.95
C PRO A 12 -28.50 -2.22 0.77
N LYS A 13 -28.37 -0.95 1.15
CA LYS A 13 -27.06 -0.29 1.13
C LYS A 13 -26.11 -1.07 2.07
N PRO A 14 -24.93 -1.49 1.59
CA PRO A 14 -24.00 -2.20 2.45
C PRO A 14 -23.58 -1.29 3.60
N ASN A 15 -23.61 -1.84 4.83
CA ASN A 15 -23.17 -1.13 6.02
C ASN A 15 -21.63 -1.11 5.99
N TYR A 16 -21.03 -0.06 5.45
CA TYR A 16 -19.58 0.08 5.35
C TYR A 16 -19.01 0.31 6.74
N ARG A 17 -18.29 -0.68 7.26
CA ARG A 17 -17.43 -0.45 8.42
C ARG A 17 -16.30 0.50 8.00
N PRO A 18 -15.97 1.52 8.81
CA PRO A 18 -14.84 2.39 8.53
C PRO A 18 -13.58 1.57 8.30
N LYS A 19 -12.75 1.98 7.33
CA LYS A 19 -11.45 1.38 7.10
C LYS A 19 -10.58 1.72 8.30
N GLN A 20 -9.94 0.71 8.87
CA GLN A 20 -8.97 0.88 9.95
C GLN A 20 -7.58 0.86 9.32
N ILE A 21 -6.85 1.94 9.50
CA ILE A 21 -5.44 2.05 9.10
C ILE A 21 -4.58 2.05 10.37
N LEU A 22 -3.36 1.60 10.24
CA LEU A 22 -2.36 1.76 11.28
C LEU A 22 -1.78 3.18 11.18
N ASN A 23 -1.75 3.91 12.29
CA ASN A 23 -1.02 5.17 12.38
C ASN A 23 0.51 4.90 12.45
N GLU A 24 1.33 5.95 12.45
CA GLU A 24 2.79 5.83 12.45
C GLU A 24 3.32 5.01 13.63
N GLU A 25 2.89 5.31 14.87
CA GLU A 25 3.29 4.58 16.07
C GLU A 25 2.90 3.09 16.02
N GLN A 26 1.71 2.80 15.49
CA GLN A 26 1.22 1.44 15.31
C GLN A 26 1.99 0.70 14.22
N LEU A 27 2.40 1.40 13.14
CA LEU A 27 3.26 0.86 12.10
C LEU A 27 4.64 0.51 12.65
N ASP A 28 5.26 1.40 13.42
CA ASP A 28 6.55 1.14 14.05
C ASP A 28 6.49 -0.08 14.97
N THR A 29 5.44 -0.17 15.78
CA THR A 29 5.20 -1.33 16.66
C THR A 29 5.02 -2.62 15.85
N PHE A 30 4.25 -2.58 14.77
CA PHE A 30 4.03 -3.72 13.88
C PHE A 30 5.33 -4.15 13.20
N MET A 31 6.10 -3.21 12.66
CA MET A 31 7.36 -3.48 11.98
C MET A 31 8.43 -4.01 12.93
N ALA A 32 8.55 -3.43 14.13
CA ALA A 32 9.48 -3.92 15.15
C ALA A 32 9.19 -5.39 15.56
N ALA A 33 7.90 -5.74 15.68
CA ALA A 33 7.50 -7.11 15.99
C ALA A 33 7.77 -8.09 14.85
N ILE A 34 7.73 -7.64 13.60
CA ILE A 34 7.97 -8.47 12.42
C ILE A 34 9.46 -8.58 12.10
N GLU A 35 10.28 -7.59 12.41
CA GLU A 35 11.71 -7.60 12.08
C GLU A 35 12.43 -8.80 12.70
N GLN A 36 11.93 -9.33 13.80
CA GLN A 36 12.44 -10.54 14.44
C GLN A 36 12.00 -11.86 13.75
N ASP A 37 11.13 -11.77 12.77
CA ASP A 37 10.57 -12.91 12.05
C ASP A 37 11.26 -13.09 10.69
N GLU A 38 12.27 -13.94 10.64
CA GLU A 38 13.06 -14.19 9.42
C GLU A 38 12.21 -14.64 8.22
N VAL A 39 11.09 -15.31 8.48
CA VAL A 39 10.19 -15.81 7.42
C VAL A 39 9.31 -14.69 6.87
N TRP A 40 8.77 -13.82 7.74
CA TRP A 40 7.72 -12.88 7.40
C TRP A 40 8.15 -11.40 7.32
N ARG A 41 9.33 -11.05 7.84
CA ARG A 41 9.77 -9.64 7.85
C ARG A 41 9.79 -9.02 6.45
N ASP A 42 10.41 -9.70 5.48
CA ASP A 42 10.53 -9.17 4.12
C ASP A 42 9.18 -9.18 3.39
N PHE A 43 8.31 -10.15 3.70
CA PHE A 43 6.96 -10.21 3.16
C PHE A 43 6.14 -8.98 3.58
N PHE A 44 6.06 -8.71 4.88
CA PHE A 44 5.26 -7.57 5.37
C PHE A 44 5.91 -6.24 5.08
N PHE A 45 7.25 -6.17 5.06
CA PHE A 45 7.96 -4.98 4.63
C PHE A 45 7.61 -4.63 3.16
N THR A 46 7.64 -5.62 2.27
CA THR A 46 7.24 -5.45 0.87
C THR A 46 5.77 -5.05 0.75
N GLU A 47 4.87 -5.68 1.51
CA GLU A 47 3.45 -5.33 1.53
C GLU A 47 3.20 -3.87 1.91
N LEU A 48 3.84 -3.41 3.00
CA LEU A 48 3.69 -2.06 3.54
C LEU A 48 4.37 -0.98 2.69
N THR A 49 5.33 -1.33 1.83
CA THR A 49 6.03 -0.37 0.96
C THR A 49 5.52 -0.38 -0.48
N THR A 50 4.67 -1.33 -0.85
CA THR A 50 4.14 -1.46 -2.22
C THR A 50 2.62 -1.45 -2.29
N GLY A 51 1.94 -1.76 -1.19
CA GLY A 51 0.48 -1.86 -1.13
C GLY A 51 -0.11 -2.91 -2.08
N LEU A 52 0.60 -3.99 -2.36
CA LEU A 52 0.14 -5.09 -3.20
C LEU A 52 -1.13 -5.74 -2.63
N ARG A 53 -1.95 -6.35 -3.47
CA ARG A 53 -3.03 -7.20 -2.96
C ARG A 53 -2.43 -8.48 -2.37
N ARG A 54 -3.04 -9.02 -1.30
CA ARG A 54 -2.56 -10.24 -0.64
C ARG A 54 -2.21 -11.37 -1.61
N GLY A 55 -3.05 -11.64 -2.60
CA GLY A 55 -2.76 -12.67 -3.59
C GLY A 55 -1.65 -12.29 -4.56
N GLU A 56 -1.46 -11.01 -4.86
CA GLU A 56 -0.39 -10.53 -5.73
C GLU A 56 0.97 -10.73 -5.06
N ILE A 57 1.15 -10.29 -3.81
CA ILE A 57 2.41 -10.48 -3.10
C ILE A 57 2.74 -11.96 -2.87
N CYS A 58 1.74 -12.82 -2.60
CA CYS A 58 1.95 -14.26 -2.52
C CYS A 58 2.37 -14.88 -3.85
N GLY A 59 2.05 -14.25 -4.97
CA GLY A 59 2.32 -14.75 -6.32
C GLY A 59 3.60 -14.22 -6.97
N LEU A 60 4.43 -13.48 -6.25
CA LEU A 60 5.66 -12.91 -6.79
C LEU A 60 6.72 -13.98 -7.03
N ARG A 61 7.39 -13.90 -8.19
CA ARG A 61 8.55 -14.73 -8.54
C ARG A 61 9.79 -13.88 -8.76
N TRP A 62 10.96 -14.49 -8.69
CA TRP A 62 12.23 -13.81 -8.96
C TRP A 62 12.35 -13.29 -10.39
N GLU A 63 11.69 -13.92 -11.35
CA GLU A 63 11.59 -13.44 -12.73
C GLU A 63 10.82 -12.10 -12.86
N ASP A 64 10.00 -11.75 -11.87
CA ASP A 64 9.25 -10.50 -11.84
C ASP A 64 10.08 -9.33 -11.29
N PHE A 65 11.18 -9.61 -10.60
CA PHE A 65 12.02 -8.60 -9.98
C PHE A 65 13.21 -8.25 -10.87
N ASP A 66 13.23 -7.02 -11.36
CA ASP A 66 14.39 -6.44 -12.04
C ASP A 66 15.31 -5.81 -11.01
N GLU A 67 16.44 -6.47 -10.76
CA GLU A 67 17.40 -6.04 -9.74
C GLU A 67 18.15 -4.76 -10.12
N ALA A 68 18.40 -4.56 -11.40
CA ALA A 68 19.13 -3.40 -11.90
C ALA A 68 18.27 -2.13 -11.78
N GLU A 69 17.04 -2.22 -12.25
CA GLU A 69 16.10 -1.10 -12.24
C GLU A 69 15.35 -0.93 -10.91
N GLY A 70 15.44 -1.90 -9.99
CA GLY A 70 14.68 -1.88 -8.74
C GLY A 70 13.17 -1.90 -8.98
N THR A 71 12.71 -2.62 -10.00
CA THR A 71 11.29 -2.68 -10.34
C THR A 71 10.71 -4.08 -10.14
N LEU A 72 9.39 -4.14 -9.94
CA LEU A 72 8.66 -5.37 -9.70
C LEU A 72 7.44 -5.45 -10.63
N LYS A 73 7.34 -6.54 -11.39
CA LYS A 73 6.19 -6.82 -12.27
C LYS A 73 5.13 -7.60 -11.50
N VAL A 74 3.90 -7.10 -11.49
CA VAL A 74 2.75 -7.76 -10.90
C VAL A 74 1.98 -8.46 -12.01
N ASN A 75 2.20 -9.77 -12.19
CA ASN A 75 1.64 -10.53 -13.32
C ASN A 75 0.61 -11.56 -12.88
N ARG A 76 0.67 -12.01 -11.63
CA ARG A 76 -0.13 -13.14 -11.13
C ARG A 76 -0.68 -12.88 -9.74
N SER A 77 -1.62 -13.73 -9.34
CA SER A 77 -2.22 -13.70 -8.01
C SER A 77 -2.52 -15.11 -7.54
N VAL A 78 -2.25 -15.37 -6.27
CA VAL A 78 -2.57 -16.64 -5.60
C VAL A 78 -3.90 -16.52 -4.88
N SER A 79 -4.75 -17.50 -5.07
CA SER A 79 -6.01 -17.63 -4.34
C SER A 79 -6.16 -19.03 -3.73
N THR A 80 -6.98 -19.16 -2.71
CA THR A 80 -7.29 -20.45 -2.10
C THR A 80 -8.66 -20.90 -2.57
N ARG A 81 -8.74 -22.11 -3.12
CA ARG A 81 -10.02 -22.75 -3.49
C ARG A 81 -10.73 -23.36 -2.27
N LYS A 82 -12.01 -23.70 -2.44
CA LYS A 82 -12.83 -24.27 -1.34
C LYS A 82 -12.22 -25.52 -0.69
N ALA A 83 -11.42 -26.29 -1.42
CA ALA A 83 -10.75 -27.50 -0.92
C ALA A 83 -9.38 -27.22 -0.24
N GLY A 84 -8.99 -25.94 -0.04
CA GLY A 84 -7.72 -25.56 0.55
C GLY A 84 -6.53 -25.54 -0.43
N SER A 85 -6.71 -26.04 -1.66
CA SER A 85 -5.67 -26.00 -2.69
C SER A 85 -5.40 -24.57 -3.16
N LEU A 86 -4.14 -24.29 -3.50
CA LEU A 86 -3.74 -23.02 -4.07
C LEU A 86 -4.03 -22.99 -5.58
N GLU A 87 -4.52 -21.87 -6.05
CA GLU A 87 -4.66 -21.56 -7.46
C GLU A 87 -3.81 -20.34 -7.78
N VAL A 88 -2.85 -20.53 -8.67
CA VAL A 88 -2.04 -19.44 -9.23
C VAL A 88 -2.67 -19.05 -10.55
N GLY A 89 -3.22 -17.84 -10.61
CA GLY A 89 -3.84 -17.30 -11.80
C GLY A 89 -3.18 -16.00 -12.24
N GLU A 90 -3.35 -15.68 -13.51
CA GLU A 90 -3.00 -14.35 -14.01
C GLU A 90 -3.91 -13.29 -13.37
N THR A 91 -3.40 -12.05 -13.26
CA THR A 91 -4.24 -10.93 -12.80
C THR A 91 -5.42 -10.75 -13.74
N LYS A 92 -6.64 -10.74 -13.18
CA LYS A 92 -7.92 -10.80 -13.92
C LYS A 92 -8.17 -9.68 -14.93
N THR A 93 -7.37 -8.61 -14.91
CA THR A 93 -7.56 -7.44 -15.78
C THR A 93 -6.22 -6.98 -16.32
N ASN A 94 -6.21 -6.40 -17.52
CA ASN A 94 -5.01 -5.77 -18.11
C ASN A 94 -4.40 -4.69 -17.20
N LYS A 95 -5.22 -4.00 -16.40
CA LYS A 95 -4.75 -3.02 -15.39
C LYS A 95 -4.20 -3.68 -14.11
N GLY A 96 -4.47 -4.97 -13.90
CA GLY A 96 -3.84 -5.75 -12.84
C GLY A 96 -2.37 -6.05 -13.13
N ARG A 97 -2.01 -6.18 -14.43
CA ARG A 97 -0.62 -6.30 -14.86
C ARG A 97 0.01 -4.92 -14.86
N ARG A 98 1.00 -4.73 -14.03
CA ARG A 98 1.71 -3.46 -13.88
C ARG A 98 3.14 -3.69 -13.43
N THR A 99 4.00 -2.74 -13.73
CA THR A 99 5.34 -2.64 -13.14
C THR A 99 5.33 -1.51 -12.13
N ILE A 100 5.86 -1.76 -10.95
CA ILE A 100 6.02 -0.77 -9.89
C ILE A 100 7.50 -0.57 -9.60
N SER A 101 7.93 0.68 -9.40
CA SER A 101 9.25 0.98 -8.86
C SER A 101 9.23 0.75 -7.37
N LEU A 102 10.23 0.07 -6.87
CA LEU A 102 10.38 -0.21 -5.45
C LEU A 102 11.17 0.90 -4.76
N PRO A 103 10.85 1.24 -3.51
CA PRO A 103 11.80 1.98 -2.67
C PRO A 103 13.13 1.24 -2.58
N ASP A 104 14.25 1.97 -2.53
CA ASP A 104 15.60 1.38 -2.49
C ASP A 104 15.78 0.38 -1.36
N SER A 105 15.20 0.67 -0.19
CA SER A 105 15.21 -0.24 0.97
C SER A 105 14.51 -1.58 0.68
N THR A 106 13.40 -1.56 -0.06
CA THR A 106 12.67 -2.76 -0.46
C THR A 106 13.45 -3.54 -1.51
N ALA A 107 13.97 -2.85 -2.53
CA ALA A 107 14.79 -3.47 -3.57
C ALA A 107 16.04 -4.12 -2.97
N GLN A 108 16.70 -3.46 -2.01
CA GLN A 108 17.87 -4.01 -1.33
C GLN A 108 17.52 -5.26 -0.51
N ARG A 109 16.42 -5.24 0.28
CA ARG A 109 15.97 -6.44 1.01
C ARG A 109 15.69 -7.62 0.07
N LEU A 110 15.06 -7.36 -1.09
CA LEU A 110 14.83 -8.42 -2.07
C LEU A 110 16.12 -8.94 -2.70
N ARG A 111 17.10 -8.07 -2.99
CA ARG A 111 18.43 -8.51 -3.46
C ARG A 111 19.13 -9.42 -2.45
N GLU A 112 19.12 -9.04 -1.17
CA GLU A 112 19.71 -9.87 -0.10
C GLU A 112 18.98 -11.21 0.04
N ARG A 113 17.65 -11.19 0.04
CA ARG A 113 16.84 -12.41 0.09
C ARG A 113 17.10 -13.34 -1.10
N LYS A 114 17.33 -12.79 -2.29
CA LYS A 114 17.59 -13.57 -3.50
C LYS A 114 18.88 -14.38 -3.41
N LYS A 115 19.90 -13.91 -2.69
CA LYS A 115 21.18 -14.61 -2.51
C LYS A 115 21.02 -15.98 -1.84
N THR A 116 19.98 -16.14 -1.02
CA THR A 116 19.67 -17.38 -0.29
C THR A 116 18.40 -18.06 -0.80
N ALA A 117 17.92 -17.65 -1.97
CA ALA A 117 16.68 -18.21 -2.53
C ALA A 117 16.85 -19.68 -2.93
N ILE A 118 15.92 -20.50 -2.45
CA ILE A 118 15.84 -21.95 -2.77
C ILE A 118 14.65 -22.28 -3.65
N SER A 119 13.94 -21.27 -4.15
CA SER A 119 12.67 -21.37 -4.85
C SER A 119 12.57 -20.29 -5.92
N ASP A 120 11.74 -20.51 -6.93
CA ASP A 120 11.37 -19.47 -7.91
C ASP A 120 10.47 -18.37 -7.31
N TRP A 121 9.81 -18.66 -6.18
CA TRP A 121 8.95 -17.71 -5.48
C TRP A 121 9.77 -16.75 -4.61
N ILE A 122 9.46 -15.47 -4.63
CA ILE A 122 10.05 -14.49 -3.70
C ILE A 122 9.64 -14.84 -2.27
N PHE A 123 8.39 -15.24 -2.09
CA PHE A 123 7.83 -15.68 -0.81
C PHE A 123 7.28 -17.10 -0.95
N PRO A 124 8.12 -18.12 -0.80
CA PRO A 124 7.70 -19.52 -0.85
C PRO A 124 6.92 -19.92 0.40
N ASN A 125 6.19 -21.02 0.30
CA ASN A 125 5.64 -21.73 1.45
C ASN A 125 6.81 -22.27 2.31
N PRO A 126 6.91 -21.93 3.62
CA PRO A 126 8.02 -22.36 4.45
C PRO A 126 8.19 -23.89 4.58
N LEU A 127 7.13 -24.66 4.40
CA LEU A 127 7.14 -26.13 4.50
C LEU A 127 7.27 -26.79 3.12
N HIS A 128 6.88 -26.10 2.05
CA HIS A 128 6.86 -26.58 0.68
C HIS A 128 7.39 -25.48 -0.26
N PRO A 129 8.74 -25.32 -0.34
CA PRO A 129 9.35 -24.22 -1.10
C PRO A 129 9.03 -24.18 -2.59
N GLU A 130 8.59 -25.29 -3.16
CA GLU A 130 8.10 -25.40 -4.53
C GLU A 130 6.76 -24.70 -4.76
N GLU A 131 6.03 -24.41 -3.68
CA GLU A 131 4.74 -23.70 -3.70
C GLU A 131 4.89 -22.24 -3.25
N PRO A 132 4.01 -21.34 -3.72
CA PRO A 132 3.92 -19.99 -3.18
C PRO A 132 3.38 -20.01 -1.75
N VAL A 133 3.68 -18.97 -0.98
CA VAL A 133 3.08 -18.79 0.35
C VAL A 133 1.55 -18.74 0.26
N ASN A 134 0.90 -19.49 1.14
CA ASN A 134 -0.57 -19.49 1.20
C ASN A 134 -1.09 -18.15 1.76
N PRO A 135 -2.00 -17.46 1.04
CA PRO A 135 -2.61 -16.21 1.51
C PRO A 135 -3.28 -16.30 2.89
N GLY A 136 -3.77 -17.50 3.26
CA GLY A 136 -4.32 -17.76 4.59
C GLY A 136 -3.26 -17.72 5.69
N TYR A 137 -2.06 -18.23 5.43
CA TYR A 137 -0.96 -18.19 6.40
C TYR A 137 -0.48 -16.75 6.63
N ALA A 138 -0.35 -15.97 5.56
CA ALA A 138 -0.03 -14.54 5.66
C ALA A 138 -1.06 -13.79 6.50
N TYR A 139 -2.35 -14.06 6.29
CA TYR A 139 -3.42 -13.48 7.10
C TYR A 139 -3.32 -13.88 8.57
N ASN A 140 -3.14 -15.17 8.84
CA ASN A 140 -3.05 -15.68 10.22
C ASN A 140 -1.82 -15.11 10.94
N ARG A 141 -0.68 -15.01 10.24
CA ARG A 141 0.54 -14.42 10.81
C ARG A 141 0.33 -12.96 11.19
N MET A 142 -0.25 -12.17 10.29
CA MET A 142 -0.62 -10.79 10.59
C MET A 142 -1.51 -10.70 11.84
N LYS A 143 -2.56 -11.54 11.94
CA LYS A 143 -3.45 -11.54 13.10
C LYS A 143 -2.74 -11.89 14.39
N THR A 144 -1.80 -12.81 14.34
CA THR A 144 -0.96 -13.18 15.50
C THR A 144 -0.10 -12.01 15.95
N VAL A 145 0.55 -11.31 15.02
CA VAL A 145 1.36 -10.11 15.32
C VAL A 145 0.50 -9.03 15.96
N LEU A 146 -0.62 -8.66 15.33
CA LEU A 146 -1.53 -7.64 15.85
C LEU A 146 -2.03 -7.97 17.27
N LYS A 147 -2.36 -9.24 17.52
CA LYS A 147 -2.79 -9.69 18.86
C LYS A 147 -1.67 -9.59 19.89
N ASN A 148 -0.47 -10.05 19.54
CA ASN A 148 0.67 -10.10 20.48
C ASN A 148 1.20 -8.71 20.83
N THR A 149 1.03 -7.73 19.92
CA THR A 149 1.43 -6.34 20.12
C THR A 149 0.31 -5.45 20.67
N GLY A 150 -0.90 -6.00 20.89
CA GLY A 150 -2.05 -5.19 21.33
C GLY A 150 -2.59 -4.22 20.30
N LEU A 151 -2.16 -4.35 19.03
CA LEU A 151 -2.61 -3.49 17.95
C LEU A 151 -4.06 -3.77 17.54
N PRO A 152 -4.75 -2.79 16.92
CA PRO A 152 -6.10 -2.98 16.43
C PRO A 152 -6.21 -4.15 15.45
N SER A 153 -7.28 -4.93 15.56
CA SER A 153 -7.54 -6.06 14.65
C SER A 153 -8.04 -5.55 13.30
N ILE A 154 -7.15 -5.35 12.36
CA ILE A 154 -7.44 -4.93 10.98
C ILE A 154 -7.57 -6.12 10.02
N ARG A 155 -8.14 -5.90 8.84
CA ARG A 155 -8.13 -6.86 7.74
C ARG A 155 -6.79 -6.81 7.00
N PHE A 156 -6.40 -7.87 6.30
CA PHE A 156 -5.19 -7.84 5.49
C PHE A 156 -5.19 -6.70 4.45
N HIS A 157 -6.33 -6.46 3.83
CA HIS A 157 -6.47 -5.37 2.86
C HIS A 157 -6.31 -3.97 3.47
N ASP A 158 -6.44 -3.84 4.78
CA ASP A 158 -6.24 -2.58 5.48
C ASP A 158 -4.74 -2.20 5.58
N LEU A 159 -3.79 -3.17 5.43
CA LEU A 159 -2.35 -2.86 5.25
C LEU A 159 -2.12 -2.06 3.96
N ARG A 160 -2.77 -2.46 2.87
CA ARG A 160 -2.73 -1.72 1.62
C ARG A 160 -3.40 -0.34 1.75
N HIS A 161 -4.48 -0.22 2.54
CA HIS A 161 -5.06 1.08 2.86
C HIS A 161 -4.11 1.94 3.68
N THR A 162 -3.40 1.34 4.63
CA THR A 162 -2.35 2.01 5.41
C THR A 162 -1.26 2.56 4.49
N PHE A 163 -0.68 1.73 3.61
CA PHE A 163 0.28 2.19 2.60
C PHE A 163 -0.26 3.37 1.79
N ALA A 164 -1.47 3.24 1.25
CA ALA A 164 -2.03 4.27 0.37
C ALA A 164 -2.29 5.59 1.10
N THR A 165 -2.74 5.54 2.36
CA THR A 165 -2.97 6.72 3.18
C THR A 165 -1.66 7.45 3.48
N HIS A 166 -0.62 6.71 3.93
CA HIS A 166 0.68 7.30 4.21
C HIS A 166 1.40 7.80 2.95
N ALA A 167 1.26 7.11 1.81
CA ALA A 167 1.81 7.57 0.53
C ALA A 167 1.19 8.90 0.09
N LEU A 168 -0.14 9.05 0.21
CA LEU A 168 -0.82 10.33 -0.07
C LEU A 168 -0.40 11.42 0.91
N ALA A 169 -0.34 11.11 2.20
CA ALA A 169 0.13 12.05 3.21
C ALA A 169 1.60 12.47 2.96
N GLY A 170 2.43 11.58 2.45
CA GLY A 170 3.79 11.84 2.00
C GLY A 170 3.91 12.57 0.65
N GLY A 171 2.79 12.99 0.03
CA GLY A 171 2.79 13.81 -1.19
C GLY A 171 2.75 13.04 -2.52
N VAL A 172 2.59 11.71 -2.50
CA VAL A 172 2.39 10.95 -3.75
C VAL A 172 1.02 11.32 -4.34
N ASP A 173 1.01 11.74 -5.61
CA ASP A 173 -0.25 12.10 -6.26
C ASP A 173 -1.19 10.90 -6.47
N ALA A 174 -2.48 11.17 -6.42
CA ALA A 174 -3.52 10.11 -6.47
C ALA A 174 -3.51 9.30 -7.77
N LYS A 175 -3.07 9.87 -8.89
CA LYS A 175 -3.00 9.19 -10.19
C LYS A 175 -1.85 8.19 -10.20
N THR A 176 -0.67 8.60 -9.75
CA THR A 176 0.50 7.75 -9.56
C THR A 176 0.19 6.62 -8.58
N LEU A 177 -0.38 6.94 -7.41
CA LEU A 177 -0.79 5.95 -6.43
C LEU A 177 -1.81 4.95 -6.99
N SER A 178 -2.79 5.43 -7.77
CA SER A 178 -3.76 4.56 -8.44
C SER A 178 -3.08 3.59 -9.42
N GLY A 179 -2.03 4.04 -10.12
CA GLY A 179 -1.19 3.20 -10.97
C GLY A 179 -0.45 2.12 -10.17
N ILE A 180 0.24 2.50 -9.10
CA ILE A 180 0.95 1.58 -8.19
C ILE A 180 -0.01 0.51 -7.65
N LEU A 181 -1.17 0.94 -7.18
CA LEU A 181 -2.18 0.05 -6.63
C LEU A 181 -2.90 -0.79 -7.70
N GLY A 182 -2.85 -0.42 -8.99
CA GLY A 182 -3.61 -1.09 -10.05
C GLY A 182 -5.13 -0.96 -9.86
N HIS A 183 -5.59 0.25 -9.52
CA HIS A 183 -7.00 0.60 -9.51
C HIS A 183 -7.47 0.89 -10.93
N THR A 184 -8.68 0.44 -11.28
CA THR A 184 -9.28 0.70 -12.60
C THR A 184 -9.68 2.16 -12.79
N ASN A 185 -9.93 2.89 -11.68
CA ASN A 185 -10.33 4.28 -11.67
C ASN A 185 -9.62 5.04 -10.54
N ALA A 186 -8.98 6.17 -10.86
CA ALA A 186 -8.34 7.05 -9.89
C ALA A 186 -9.36 7.68 -8.92
N SER A 187 -10.62 7.88 -9.33
CA SER A 187 -11.68 8.35 -8.44
C SER A 187 -11.86 7.43 -7.24
N PHE A 188 -11.70 6.10 -7.42
CA PHE A 188 -11.77 5.16 -6.30
C PHE A 188 -10.68 5.42 -5.26
N THR A 189 -9.48 5.83 -5.70
CA THR A 189 -8.38 6.21 -4.80
C THR A 189 -8.74 7.49 -4.05
N LEU A 190 -9.23 8.51 -4.75
CA LEU A 190 -9.67 9.77 -4.16
C LEU A 190 -10.81 9.57 -3.16
N ASP A 191 -11.89 8.91 -3.55
CA ASP A 191 -13.08 8.66 -2.70
C ASP A 191 -12.73 7.84 -1.45
N THR A 192 -11.71 6.98 -1.58
CA THR A 192 -11.28 6.09 -0.49
C THR A 192 -10.47 6.83 0.57
N TYR A 193 -9.71 7.86 0.16
CA TYR A 193 -8.70 8.52 1.00
C TYR A 193 -8.97 10.01 1.23
N THR A 194 -10.15 10.53 0.88
CA THR A 194 -10.55 11.93 1.05
C THR A 194 -10.48 12.44 2.49
N HIS A 195 -10.38 11.55 3.47
CA HIS A 195 -10.31 11.94 4.90
C HIS A 195 -8.93 12.44 5.36
N VAL A 196 -7.90 12.35 4.51
CA VAL A 196 -6.51 12.78 4.82
C VAL A 196 -6.31 14.29 4.55
N THR A 197 -7.36 15.02 4.17
CA THR A 197 -7.30 16.31 3.46
C THR A 197 -6.81 17.54 4.26
N GLY A 198 -6.86 17.55 5.59
CA GLY A 198 -6.49 18.74 6.37
C GLY A 198 -4.98 19.04 6.32
N ASP A 199 -4.17 18.03 6.57
CA ASP A 199 -2.71 18.18 6.56
C ASP A 199 -2.15 18.24 5.14
N MET A 200 -2.76 17.56 4.17
CA MET A 200 -2.40 17.68 2.75
C MET A 200 -2.67 19.08 2.19
N GLN A 201 -3.73 19.77 2.62
CA GLN A 201 -3.97 21.15 2.21
C GLN A 201 -2.91 22.10 2.76
N LYS A 202 -2.47 21.91 3.99
CA LYS A 202 -1.36 22.69 4.56
C LYS A 202 -0.05 22.42 3.83
N GLN A 203 0.27 21.16 3.56
CA GLN A 203 1.47 20.80 2.79
C GLN A 203 1.43 21.37 1.37
N ALA A 204 0.29 21.28 0.67
CA ALA A 204 0.12 21.88 -0.64
C ALA A 204 0.29 23.41 -0.59
N ALA A 205 -0.26 24.07 0.43
CA ALA A 205 -0.07 25.51 0.63
C ALA A 205 1.40 25.88 0.86
N ASN A 206 2.11 25.11 1.69
CA ASN A 206 3.55 25.31 1.91
C ASN A 206 4.35 25.08 0.61
N THR A 207 4.09 24.01 -0.13
CA THR A 207 4.75 23.73 -1.41
C THR A 207 4.53 24.87 -2.42
N VAL A 208 3.30 25.42 -2.48
CA VAL A 208 3.03 26.58 -3.34
C VAL A 208 3.77 27.82 -2.82
N CYS A 209 3.83 28.02 -1.50
CA CYS A 209 4.56 29.12 -0.90
C CYS A 209 6.06 29.04 -1.21
N ASP A 210 6.68 27.87 -1.06
CA ASP A 210 8.09 27.62 -1.34
C ASP A 210 8.39 27.86 -2.82
N PHE A 211 7.57 27.31 -3.74
CA PHE A 211 7.68 27.54 -5.17
C PHE A 211 7.57 29.04 -5.54
N MET A 212 6.61 29.75 -4.94
CA MET A 212 6.43 31.18 -5.19
C MET A 212 7.58 32.00 -4.61
N THR A 213 8.13 31.62 -3.47
CA THR A 213 9.31 32.24 -2.87
C THR A 213 10.55 32.05 -3.76
N ASP A 214 10.76 30.85 -4.27
CA ASP A 214 11.85 30.53 -5.20
C ASP A 214 11.75 31.31 -6.51
N LEU A 215 10.51 31.47 -7.01
CA LEU A 215 10.26 32.16 -8.29
C LEU A 215 10.33 33.69 -8.18
N LEU A 216 9.81 34.26 -7.09
CA LEU A 216 9.60 35.70 -6.93
C LEU A 216 10.58 36.36 -5.97
N GLY A 217 11.42 35.55 -5.27
CA GLY A 217 12.36 36.00 -4.25
C GLY A 217 11.70 36.25 -2.89
N GLU A 218 12.56 36.38 -1.86
CA GLU A 218 12.11 36.53 -0.46
C GLU A 218 11.39 37.88 -0.18
N GLU A 219 11.52 38.84 -1.09
CA GLU A 219 10.86 40.14 -0.97
C GLU A 219 9.35 40.07 -1.09
N TRP A 220 8.81 38.93 -1.62
CA TRP A 220 7.40 38.70 -1.85
C TRP A 220 6.71 38.05 -0.63
N LYS A 221 6.84 38.66 0.56
CA LYS A 221 6.09 38.27 1.76
C LYS A 221 5.08 39.37 2.10
N PRO A 222 3.87 39.37 1.47
CA PRO A 222 2.88 40.44 1.63
C PRO A 222 2.30 40.55 3.05
N TRP A 223 2.62 39.64 3.94
CA TRP A 223 2.18 39.55 5.34
C TRP A 223 3.30 39.74 6.39
N GLN A 224 4.48 40.16 6.02
CA GLN A 224 5.38 40.74 7.00
C GLN A 224 4.76 42.08 7.40
N GLU A 225 4.06 42.10 8.52
CA GLU A 225 3.64 43.34 9.16
C GLU A 225 4.84 44.25 9.24
N ASN A 226 4.72 45.44 8.63
CA ASN A 226 5.67 46.50 8.82
C ASN A 226 5.60 46.90 10.31
N GLU A 227 6.49 46.35 11.13
CA GLU A 227 6.71 46.81 12.53
C GLU A 227 7.11 48.29 12.62
N ARG A 228 7.04 49.04 11.51
CA ARG A 228 7.42 50.44 11.41
C ARG A 228 6.31 51.44 11.73
N THR A 229 5.06 51.01 11.93
CA THR A 229 3.95 51.96 12.18
C THR A 229 3.43 51.99 13.61
N ALA A 230 4.05 51.29 14.56
CA ALA A 230 3.63 51.30 15.96
C ALA A 230 4.47 52.20 16.88
N LYS A 231 5.34 53.04 16.32
CA LYS A 231 6.20 53.96 17.13
C LYS A 231 5.99 55.46 16.86
N GLU A 232 5.00 55.84 16.06
CA GLU A 232 4.63 57.25 15.87
C GLU A 232 3.12 57.43 15.93
N LEU A 233 2.51 57.30 17.10
CA LEU A 233 1.27 57.94 17.53
C LEU A 233 1.27 58.10 19.04
#